data_7bc69eab5b208f59637fd6eb3008ab05
#
_entry.id   7bc69eab5b208f59637fd6eb3008ab05
#
_cell.length_a   1.000
_cell.length_b   1.000
_cell.length_c   1.000
_cell.angle_alpha   90.00
_cell.angle_beta   90.00
_cell.angle_gamma   90.00
#
_symmetry.space_group_name_H-M   'P 1'
#
loop_
_entity.id
_entity.type
_entity.pdbx_description
1 polymer ?
#
loop_
_entity_poly.entity_id
_entity_poly.type
_entity_poly.pdbx_seq_one_letter_code
_entity_poly.pdbx_strand_id
1 'polypeptide(L)'
;MLERWQSPWKETEDRISRLIGELPVLIDSTGVGDPIVEGLQRKAPRIEGFKFTQTSKQQLMEGLASSFQTRRVGIPEGWLRTECETFEFEYTRTGVRYEAPSGMHDDGVCALALAVRCLETLANNQFDFRIM
;
A
#
# COMPACT_ATOMS: atom_id res chain seq x y z
N MET A 1 4.74 -5.15 -11.45
CA MET A 1 6.15 -4.82 -11.18
C MET A 1 6.37 -4.69 -9.68
N LEU A 2 7.38 -5.34 -9.14
CA LEU A 2 7.75 -5.26 -7.74
C LEU A 2 9.19 -4.74 -7.67
N GLU A 3 9.36 -3.56 -7.06
CA GLU A 3 10.66 -2.94 -6.90
C GLU A 3 10.88 -2.46 -5.47
N ARG A 4 12.12 -2.53 -5.03
CA ARG A 4 12.57 -2.05 -3.72
C ARG A 4 13.86 -1.28 -3.91
N TRP A 5 13.90 -0.05 -3.39
CA TRP A 5 15.10 0.79 -3.45
C TRP A 5 15.19 1.74 -2.28
N GLN A 6 16.35 2.33 -2.12
CA GLN A 6 16.59 3.40 -1.17
C GLN A 6 17.45 4.45 -1.86
N SER A 7 16.97 5.68 -1.92
CA SER A 7 17.67 6.80 -2.56
C SER A 7 17.21 8.13 -1.98
N PRO A 8 17.93 9.26 -2.24
CA PRO A 8 17.48 10.57 -1.86
C PRO A 8 16.06 10.85 -2.37
N TRP A 9 15.30 11.63 -1.63
CA TRP A 9 13.88 11.84 -1.89
C TRP A 9 13.58 12.36 -3.30
N LYS A 10 14.37 13.29 -3.80
CA LYS A 10 14.20 13.84 -5.16
C LYS A 10 14.32 12.77 -6.24
N GLU A 11 15.29 11.87 -6.10
CA GLU A 11 15.47 10.76 -7.04
C GLU A 11 14.32 9.75 -6.96
N THR A 12 13.84 9.49 -5.76
CA THR A 12 12.67 8.64 -5.52
C THR A 12 11.43 9.24 -6.17
N GLU A 13 11.20 10.53 -6.03
CA GLU A 13 10.09 11.24 -6.63
C GLU A 13 10.11 11.15 -8.16
N ASP A 14 11.26 11.38 -8.78
CA ASP A 14 11.43 11.27 -10.24
C ASP A 14 11.22 9.84 -10.73
N ARG A 15 11.73 8.87 -9.98
CA ARG A 15 11.57 7.45 -10.30
C ARG A 15 10.11 7.01 -10.25
N ILE A 16 9.40 7.37 -9.19
CA ILE A 16 7.97 7.09 -9.04
C ILE A 16 7.21 7.69 -10.23
N SER A 17 7.43 8.94 -10.54
CA SER A 17 6.73 9.64 -11.62
C SER A 17 6.90 8.94 -12.97
N ARG A 18 8.10 8.44 -13.25
CA ARG A 18 8.38 7.70 -14.49
C ARG A 18 7.72 6.33 -14.55
N LEU A 19 7.64 5.64 -13.40
CA LEU A 19 7.07 4.29 -13.34
C LEU A 19 5.55 4.29 -13.44
N ILE A 20 4.89 5.24 -12.83
CA ILE A 20 3.43 5.21 -12.66
C ILE A 20 2.66 5.96 -13.75
N GLY A 21 3.23 7.01 -14.33
CA GLY A 21 2.52 7.79 -15.34
C GLY A 21 1.13 8.25 -14.87
N GLU A 22 0.08 7.78 -15.53
CA GLU A 22 -1.32 8.10 -15.21
C GLU A 22 -2.03 7.01 -14.41
N LEU A 23 -1.30 5.99 -13.93
CA LEU A 23 -1.90 4.94 -13.13
C LEU A 23 -2.35 5.46 -11.76
N PRO A 24 -3.48 4.97 -11.22
CA PRO A 24 -3.87 5.28 -9.86
C PRO A 24 -2.91 4.65 -8.86
N VAL A 25 -2.54 5.40 -7.83
CA VAL A 25 -1.53 4.99 -6.85
C VAL A 25 -1.97 5.45 -5.46
N LEU A 26 -1.83 4.59 -4.49
CA LEU A 26 -1.87 4.95 -3.06
C LEU A 26 -0.45 4.94 -2.50
N ILE A 27 -0.09 5.99 -1.79
CA ILE A 27 1.22 6.11 -1.14
C ILE A 27 1.04 6.33 0.36
N ASP A 28 1.88 5.66 1.16
CA ASP A 28 1.94 5.94 2.60
C ASP A 28 2.44 7.36 2.82
N SER A 29 1.57 8.23 3.32
CA SER A 29 1.86 9.62 3.61
C SER A 29 2.10 9.89 5.11
N THR A 30 2.10 8.86 5.94
CA THR A 30 2.19 9.00 7.40
C THR A 30 3.50 9.67 7.83
N GLY A 31 4.61 9.25 7.25
CA GLY A 31 5.93 9.77 7.61
C GLY A 31 6.44 10.92 6.74
N VAL A 32 5.88 11.09 5.54
CA VAL A 32 6.40 12.09 4.56
C VAL A 32 5.59 13.37 4.54
N GLY A 33 4.33 13.32 4.95
CA GLY A 33 3.45 14.49 5.02
C GLY A 33 2.87 14.94 3.68
N ASP A 34 1.94 15.87 3.79
CA ASP A 34 1.15 16.35 2.66
C ASP A 34 1.96 17.10 1.57
N PRO A 35 2.98 17.92 1.89
CA PRO A 35 3.76 18.60 0.86
C PRO A 35 4.45 17.66 -0.14
N ILE A 36 4.86 16.49 0.30
CA ILE A 36 5.50 15.49 -0.57
C ILE A 36 4.46 14.84 -1.49
N VAL A 37 3.30 14.50 -0.95
CA VAL A 37 2.18 13.97 -1.74
C VAL A 37 1.75 14.99 -2.80
N GLU A 38 1.61 16.26 -2.43
CA GLU A 38 1.28 17.34 -3.37
C GLU A 38 2.33 17.50 -4.47
N GLY A 39 3.62 17.40 -4.11
CA GLY A 39 4.71 17.42 -5.07
C GLY A 39 4.62 16.28 -6.09
N LEU A 40 4.31 15.08 -5.65
CA LEU A 40 4.09 13.92 -6.51
C LEU A 40 2.85 14.10 -7.39
N GLN A 41 1.76 14.64 -6.86
CA GLN A 41 0.52 14.87 -7.60
C GLN A 41 0.68 15.85 -8.76
N ARG A 42 1.62 16.78 -8.68
CA ARG A 42 1.93 17.70 -9.80
C ARG A 42 2.50 16.96 -11.00
N LYS A 43 3.20 15.85 -10.77
CA LYS A 43 3.80 15.01 -11.83
C LYS A 43 2.92 13.82 -12.22
N ALA A 44 2.12 13.32 -11.27
CA ALA A 44 1.27 12.15 -11.44
C ALA A 44 -0.06 12.40 -10.69
N PRO A 45 -1.09 12.94 -11.37
CA PRO A 45 -2.29 13.48 -10.70
C PRO A 45 -3.18 12.43 -10.04
N ARG A 46 -2.98 11.14 -10.32
CA ARG A 46 -3.76 10.06 -9.71
C ARG A 46 -3.12 9.43 -8.47
N ILE A 47 -2.15 10.10 -7.88
CA ILE A 47 -1.59 9.71 -6.59
C ILE A 47 -2.46 10.25 -5.47
N GLU A 48 -2.78 9.39 -4.51
CA GLU A 48 -3.44 9.76 -3.26
C GLU A 48 -2.59 9.32 -2.08
N GLY A 49 -2.52 10.17 -1.04
CA GLY A 49 -1.88 9.83 0.22
C GLY A 49 -2.80 8.98 1.09
N PHE A 50 -2.23 8.00 1.77
CA PHE A 50 -2.91 7.16 2.74
C PHE A 50 -2.21 7.31 4.09
N LYS A 51 -2.93 7.76 5.10
CA LYS A 51 -2.39 7.90 6.46
C LYS A 51 -2.70 6.66 7.28
N PHE A 52 -1.66 6.02 7.79
CA PHE A 52 -1.80 4.88 8.68
C PHE A 52 -2.16 5.37 10.10
N THR A 53 -3.30 4.91 10.57
CA THR A 53 -3.68 4.90 11.98
C THR A 53 -3.82 3.44 12.39
N GLN A 54 -4.02 3.17 13.65
CA GLN A 54 -4.28 1.80 14.09
C GLN A 54 -5.51 1.21 13.38
N THR A 55 -6.59 1.97 13.30
CA THR A 55 -7.83 1.53 12.65
C THR A 55 -7.66 1.35 11.14
N SER A 56 -7.06 2.32 10.45
CA SER A 56 -6.89 2.23 9.00
C SER A 56 -5.93 1.10 8.60
N LYS A 57 -4.86 0.90 9.35
CA LYS A 57 -3.92 -0.20 9.12
C LYS A 57 -4.60 -1.56 9.34
N GLN A 58 -5.41 -1.68 10.38
CA GLN A 58 -6.18 -2.90 10.64
C GLN A 58 -7.11 -3.23 9.47
N GLN A 59 -7.90 -2.26 9.01
CA GLN A 59 -8.82 -2.44 7.88
C GLN A 59 -8.08 -2.82 6.60
N LEU A 60 -6.95 -2.17 6.36
CA LEU A 60 -6.10 -2.43 5.20
C LEU A 60 -5.56 -3.87 5.20
N MET A 61 -5.07 -4.34 6.34
CA MET A 61 -4.52 -5.68 6.49
C MET A 61 -5.61 -6.77 6.46
N GLU A 62 -6.78 -6.49 7.00
CA GLU A 62 -7.93 -7.40 6.87
C GLU A 62 -8.36 -7.54 5.41
N GLY A 63 -8.35 -6.46 4.64
CA GLY A 63 -8.61 -6.48 3.21
C GLY A 63 -7.58 -7.31 2.45
N LEU A 64 -6.30 -7.17 2.77
CA LEU A 64 -5.23 -7.97 2.19
C LEU A 64 -5.41 -9.47 2.51
N ALA A 65 -5.66 -9.80 3.77
CA ALA A 65 -5.88 -11.18 4.20
C ALA A 65 -7.08 -11.81 3.47
N SER A 66 -8.17 -11.07 3.34
CA SER A 66 -9.34 -11.50 2.57
C SER A 66 -9.00 -11.77 1.11
N SER A 67 -8.20 -10.92 0.49
CA SER A 67 -7.77 -11.09 -0.90
C SER A 67 -6.91 -12.33 -1.10
N PHE A 68 -6.06 -12.68 -0.14
CA PHE A 68 -5.32 -13.94 -0.15
C PHE A 68 -6.24 -15.14 0.01
N GLN A 69 -7.17 -15.09 0.97
CA GLN A 69 -8.11 -16.18 1.23
C GLN A 69 -9.02 -16.47 0.04
N THR A 70 -9.43 -15.45 -0.67
CA THR A 70 -10.29 -15.57 -1.85
C THR A 70 -9.51 -15.75 -3.15
N ARG A 71 -8.19 -15.88 -3.07
CA ARG A 71 -7.28 -16.07 -4.21
C ARG A 71 -7.34 -14.97 -5.26
N ARG A 72 -7.64 -13.75 -4.85
CA ARG A 72 -7.60 -12.57 -5.73
C ARG A 72 -6.19 -12.05 -5.95
N VAL A 73 -5.29 -12.35 -5.02
CA VAL A 73 -3.89 -11.91 -5.04
C VAL A 73 -2.99 -13.10 -4.92
N GLY A 74 -2.01 -13.18 -5.81
CA GLY A 74 -0.91 -14.13 -5.74
C GLY A 74 0.41 -13.38 -5.75
N ILE A 75 1.37 -13.84 -4.97
CA ILE A 75 2.72 -13.27 -4.94
C ILE A 75 3.75 -14.35 -5.25
N PRO A 76 4.76 -14.02 -6.06
CA PRO A 76 5.83 -14.96 -6.38
C PRO A 76 6.72 -15.19 -5.16
N GLU A 77 7.51 -16.25 -5.21
CA GLU A 77 8.55 -16.47 -4.23
C GLU A 77 9.55 -15.30 -4.23
N GLY A 78 10.08 -14.98 -3.05
CA GLY A 78 11.03 -13.90 -2.89
C GLY A 78 10.82 -13.14 -1.58
N TRP A 79 11.46 -11.98 -1.49
CA TRP A 79 11.47 -11.18 -0.26
C TRP A 79 10.07 -10.73 0.20
N LEU A 80 9.17 -10.40 -0.73
CA LEU A 80 7.82 -9.97 -0.38
C LEU A 80 7.00 -11.09 0.24
N ARG A 81 7.11 -12.30 -0.30
CA ARG A 81 6.45 -13.47 0.25
C ARG A 81 6.95 -13.76 1.67
N THR A 82 8.26 -13.67 1.89
CA THR A 82 8.85 -13.83 3.22
C THR A 82 8.31 -12.80 4.21
N GLU A 83 8.22 -11.53 3.81
CA GLU A 83 7.62 -10.50 4.67
C GLU A 83 6.16 -10.82 5.01
N CYS A 84 5.35 -11.24 4.04
CA CYS A 84 3.96 -11.61 4.28
C CYS A 84 3.81 -12.81 5.22
N GLU A 85 4.65 -13.82 5.07
CA GLU A 85 4.62 -15.04 5.91
C GLU A 85 5.05 -14.77 7.35
N THR A 86 5.90 -13.78 7.58
CA THR A 86 6.39 -13.42 8.92
C THR A 86 5.62 -12.28 9.56
N PHE A 87 4.65 -11.69 8.86
CA PHE A 87 3.88 -10.56 9.36
C PHE A 87 2.99 -10.99 10.52
N GLU A 88 2.99 -10.20 11.60
CA GLU A 88 2.30 -10.52 12.86
C GLU A 88 1.20 -9.51 13.17
N PHE A 89 0.22 -9.92 13.97
CA PHE A 89 -0.76 -9.04 14.57
C PHE A 89 -0.75 -9.21 16.09
N GLU A 90 -1.07 -8.14 16.78
CA GLU A 90 -1.12 -8.10 18.23
C GLU A 90 -2.37 -7.36 18.69
N TYR A 91 -3.10 -7.95 19.64
CA TYR A 91 -4.24 -7.28 20.26
C TYR A 91 -3.78 -6.26 21.30
N THR A 92 -4.28 -5.03 21.17
CA THR A 92 -4.04 -3.94 22.12
C THR A 92 -5.35 -3.48 22.72
N ARG A 93 -5.30 -2.54 23.69
CA ARG A 93 -6.51 -1.98 24.29
C ARG A 93 -7.43 -1.26 23.30
N THR A 94 -6.86 -0.73 22.24
CA THR A 94 -7.57 0.12 21.27
C THR A 94 -7.83 -0.58 19.93
N GLY A 95 -7.43 -1.84 19.78
CA GLY A 95 -7.63 -2.60 18.56
C GLY A 95 -6.57 -3.66 18.31
N VAL A 96 -6.31 -3.93 17.06
CA VAL A 96 -5.31 -4.89 16.61
C VAL A 96 -4.12 -4.15 16.01
N ARG A 97 -2.92 -4.53 16.40
CA ARG A 97 -1.68 -3.99 15.87
C ARG A 97 -1.08 -4.99 14.90
N TYR A 98 -0.74 -4.50 13.70
CA TYR A 98 -0.14 -5.30 12.64
C TYR A 98 1.27 -4.78 12.35
N GLU A 99 2.28 -5.62 12.52
CA GLU A 99 3.66 -5.24 12.25
C GLU A 99 4.53 -6.46 11.97
N ALA A 100 5.72 -6.20 11.44
CA ALA A 100 6.74 -7.22 11.32
C ALA A 100 7.36 -7.53 12.70
N PRO A 101 7.83 -8.77 12.93
CA PRO A 101 8.60 -9.10 14.12
C PRO A 101 9.82 -8.17 14.28
N SER A 102 10.31 -8.03 15.51
CA SER A 102 11.49 -7.23 15.80
C SER A 102 12.66 -7.58 14.89
N GLY A 103 13.26 -6.56 14.25
CA GLY A 103 14.35 -6.73 13.30
C GLY A 103 13.94 -7.10 11.87
N MET A 104 12.65 -7.29 11.63
CA MET A 104 12.08 -7.54 10.29
C MET A 104 11.46 -6.26 9.72
N HIS A 105 11.21 -6.26 8.40
CA HIS A 105 10.57 -5.15 7.70
C HIS A 105 9.14 -5.50 7.28
N ASP A 106 8.27 -4.50 7.23
CA ASP A 106 6.89 -4.65 6.77
C ASP A 106 6.51 -3.70 5.61
N ASP A 107 7.49 -3.02 5.05
CA ASP A 107 7.28 -2.03 3.99
C ASP A 107 6.61 -2.65 2.75
N GLY A 108 7.05 -3.85 2.37
CA GLY A 108 6.48 -4.57 1.23
C GLY A 108 5.05 -5.01 1.46
N VAL A 109 4.75 -5.51 2.66
CA VAL A 109 3.38 -5.89 3.03
C VAL A 109 2.45 -4.69 3.00
N CYS A 110 2.88 -3.55 3.54
CA CYS A 110 2.11 -2.31 3.52
C CYS A 110 1.87 -1.82 2.08
N ALA A 111 2.90 -1.84 1.25
CA ALA A 111 2.79 -1.46 -0.16
C ALA A 111 1.82 -2.37 -0.93
N LEU A 112 1.91 -3.68 -0.71
CA LEU A 112 0.99 -4.64 -1.31
C LEU A 112 -0.45 -4.40 -0.87
N ALA A 113 -0.67 -4.17 0.42
CA ALA A 113 -1.99 -3.90 0.96
C ALA A 113 -2.60 -2.61 0.37
N LEU A 114 -1.80 -1.57 0.18
CA LEU A 114 -2.22 -0.35 -0.51
C LEU A 114 -2.58 -0.60 -1.97
N ALA A 115 -1.79 -1.40 -2.68
CA ALA A 115 -2.07 -1.75 -4.07
C ALA A 115 -3.38 -2.53 -4.21
N VAL A 116 -3.64 -3.48 -3.31
CA VAL A 116 -4.89 -4.24 -3.27
C VAL A 116 -6.08 -3.33 -2.99
N ARG A 117 -5.96 -2.42 -2.03
CA ARG A 117 -7.00 -1.42 -1.74
C ARG A 117 -7.29 -0.53 -2.95
N CYS A 118 -6.26 -0.08 -3.62
CA CYS A 118 -6.39 0.74 -4.82
C CYS A 118 -7.15 0.00 -5.93
N LEU A 119 -6.80 -1.25 -6.16
CA LEU A 119 -7.44 -2.09 -7.16
C LEU A 119 -8.92 -2.35 -6.85
N GLU A 120 -9.25 -2.66 -5.60
CA GLU A 120 -10.63 -2.88 -5.16
C GLU A 120 -11.49 -1.61 -5.32
N THR A 121 -10.95 -0.45 -4.97
CA THR A 121 -11.62 0.83 -5.14
C THR A 121 -11.94 1.10 -6.61
N LEU A 122 -11.01 0.83 -7.51
CA LEU A 122 -11.23 0.96 -8.94
C LEU A 122 -12.31 0.02 -9.46
N ALA A 123 -12.30 -1.24 -9.03
CA ALA A 123 -13.29 -2.22 -9.42
C ALA A 123 -14.70 -1.81 -8.96
N ASN A 124 -14.84 -1.33 -7.74
CA ASN A 124 -16.09 -0.84 -7.20
C ASN A 124 -16.61 0.38 -7.97
N ASN A 125 -15.74 1.33 -8.29
CA ASN A 125 -16.11 2.50 -9.07
C ASN A 125 -16.57 2.14 -10.48
N GLN A 126 -15.92 1.18 -11.13
CA GLN A 126 -16.34 0.67 -12.44
C GLN A 126 -17.70 -0.03 -12.37
N PHE A 127 -17.92 -0.79 -11.32
CA PHE A 127 -19.19 -1.46 -11.10
C PHE A 127 -20.33 -0.46 -10.89
N ASP A 128 -20.13 0.56 -10.05
CA ASP A 128 -21.09 1.62 -9.81
C ASP A 128 -21.41 2.40 -11.08
N PHE A 129 -20.40 2.65 -11.89
CA PHE A 129 -20.57 3.33 -13.19
C PHE A 129 -21.45 2.52 -14.15
N ARG A 130 -21.37 1.20 -14.15
CA ARG A 130 -22.19 0.34 -14.99
C ARG A 130 -23.66 0.30 -14.56
N ILE A 131 -23.94 0.48 -13.30
CA ILE A 131 -25.31 0.50 -12.77
C ILE A 131 -26.03 1.80 -13.13
N MET A 132 -25.29 2.88 -13.25
CA MET A 132 -25.84 4.17 -13.61
C MET A 132 -26.17 4.26 -15.10
#